data_c830aef841e4de842a88301f2aec03d9
#
_entry.id   c830aef841e4de842a88301f2aec03d9
#
_cell.length_a   1.000
_cell.length_b   1.000
_cell.length_c   1.000
_cell.angle_alpha   90.00
_cell.angle_beta   90.00
_cell.angle_gamma   90.00
#
_symmetry.space_group_name_H-M   'P 1'
#
loop_
_entity.id
_entity.type
_entity.pdbx_description
1 polymer ?
#
loop_
_entity_poly.entity_id
_entity_poly.type
_entity_poly.pdbx_seq_one_letter_code
_entity_poly.pdbx_strand_id
1 'polypeptide(L)'
;YFFEKDMADHAIKWMRTQQAAAPDKPFFMYYAPGIAHTPHHAPKDWLDKFKGKFDQGWDKLREETFVRQKRMGIIPANSQLSPRPAALPAWDSLSADQKKLYARLMEAYAASVSYSDFQTGRLIDAIRETGELDNTLIVYIQGDNGSSAEGGPEGLLYEQSTITGRKETMAEKMAHIDDIGGPKLYNHFPAAWAWAMNSPFPWWKQVASQAGGVRNGMVVSWPKRITDKGAFRSQYAHVSDIAPTVLEAVGIKSPEVVKGVPQKPVDGISLGYTFQQGAAPSARRMQIYEMMENFGIYKDGWMAGTLPKRAAWEAGAAGDRKLTVGPDQREWSLFNLDTDFTTAKDLAKKDPAKLKEMQDLFWAEAAKNNILPIHDYSQGTQGRPSLGAYRTSFTYRPGAATIAEDAAPHTIGKSFRIDADVTAGSSTKGVMIAQGGRFGGYSFYLKDGKPVFHYNAVGADNFTVAADSALADGKHTLSAEFAADKAAPGTPGTLTLYVDGKAVGSGRLGRTVAGWLSHTEGLDIGLDRISAVSPDYSVQDSAFTGQISEVRVSIK
;
A
#
# COMPACT_ATOMS: atom_id res chain seq x y z
N TYR A 1 1.68 -6.61 -19.30
CA TYR A 1 1.57 -5.26 -18.79
C TYR A 1 2.32 -5.13 -17.47
N PHE A 2 3.17 -4.09 -17.35
CA PHE A 2 3.88 -3.74 -16.10
C PHE A 2 3.68 -2.26 -15.85
N PHE A 3 3.11 -1.92 -14.71
CA PHE A 3 2.72 -0.56 -14.35
C PHE A 3 3.89 0.42 -14.34
N GLU A 4 5.04 0.03 -13.79
CA GLU A 4 6.25 0.87 -13.71
C GLU A 4 6.77 1.28 -15.09
N LYS A 5 6.74 0.34 -16.06
CA LYS A 5 7.14 0.63 -17.45
C LYS A 5 6.15 1.60 -18.11
N ASP A 6 4.88 1.32 -17.98
CA ASP A 6 3.81 2.13 -18.58
C ASP A 6 3.84 3.56 -18.04
N MET A 7 3.99 3.69 -16.72
CA MET A 7 4.11 4.99 -16.07
C MET A 7 5.34 5.78 -16.57
N ALA A 8 6.50 5.13 -16.70
CA ALA A 8 7.70 5.76 -17.23
C ALA A 8 7.51 6.17 -18.71
N ASP A 9 6.90 5.32 -19.54
CA ASP A 9 6.61 5.63 -20.93
C ASP A 9 5.68 6.85 -21.06
N HIS A 10 4.64 6.92 -20.23
CA HIS A 10 3.72 8.07 -20.19
C HIS A 10 4.42 9.34 -19.68
N ALA A 11 5.22 9.25 -18.63
CA ALA A 11 5.96 10.39 -18.09
C ALA A 11 6.94 10.97 -19.12
N ILE A 12 7.71 10.12 -19.79
CA ILE A 12 8.66 10.50 -20.85
C ILE A 12 7.91 11.14 -22.02
N LYS A 13 6.82 10.52 -22.47
CA LYS A 13 5.99 11.07 -23.56
C LYS A 13 5.43 12.43 -23.20
N TRP A 14 4.87 12.57 -22.01
CA TRP A 14 4.31 13.83 -21.52
C TRP A 14 5.39 14.92 -21.50
N MET A 15 6.54 14.66 -20.89
CA MET A 15 7.66 15.61 -20.79
C MET A 15 8.11 16.09 -22.16
N ARG A 16 8.38 15.17 -23.10
CA ARG A 16 8.80 15.52 -24.48
C ARG A 16 7.73 16.31 -25.22
N THR A 17 6.45 16.00 -25.01
CA THR A 17 5.33 16.75 -25.61
C THR A 17 5.27 18.17 -25.06
N GLN A 18 5.41 18.35 -23.74
CA GLN A 18 5.40 19.69 -23.13
C GLN A 18 6.60 20.53 -23.60
N GLN A 19 7.78 19.93 -23.66
CA GLN A 19 8.98 20.63 -24.14
C GLN A 19 8.86 21.03 -25.62
N ALA A 20 8.33 20.15 -26.46
CA ALA A 20 8.12 20.47 -27.89
C ALA A 20 7.08 21.58 -28.09
N ALA A 21 6.03 21.62 -27.25
CA ALA A 21 4.97 22.63 -27.35
C ALA A 21 5.39 24.00 -26.76
N ALA A 22 6.23 24.00 -25.72
CA ALA A 22 6.66 25.22 -25.03
C ALA A 22 8.07 25.03 -24.42
N PRO A 23 9.13 25.11 -25.24
CA PRO A 23 10.50 24.76 -24.83
C PRO A 23 11.04 25.63 -23.68
N ASP A 24 10.59 26.89 -23.58
CA ASP A 24 11.02 27.81 -22.52
C ASP A 24 10.22 27.66 -21.21
N LYS A 25 9.19 26.80 -21.20
CA LYS A 25 8.34 26.62 -20.03
C LYS A 25 8.89 25.52 -19.12
N PRO A 26 9.19 25.82 -17.83
CA PRO A 26 9.62 24.79 -16.89
C PRO A 26 8.50 23.78 -16.63
N PHE A 27 8.87 22.55 -16.30
CA PHE A 27 7.93 21.52 -15.87
C PHE A 27 8.09 21.18 -14.38
N PHE A 28 7.01 20.69 -13.78
CA PHE A 28 7.00 20.03 -12.49
C PHE A 28 6.40 18.63 -12.66
N MET A 29 7.06 17.60 -12.18
CA MET A 29 6.60 16.23 -12.24
C MET A 29 6.66 15.59 -10.85
N TYR A 30 5.53 15.07 -10.38
CA TYR A 30 5.46 14.17 -9.24
C TYR A 30 5.31 12.74 -9.78
N TYR A 31 6.40 11.98 -9.72
CA TYR A 31 6.47 10.61 -10.22
C TYR A 31 6.44 9.64 -9.04
N ALA A 32 5.32 8.92 -8.86
CA ALA A 32 5.06 8.07 -7.70
C ALA A 32 4.78 6.61 -8.14
N PRO A 33 5.82 5.79 -8.36
CA PRO A 33 5.66 4.38 -8.70
C PRO A 33 5.00 3.57 -7.57
N GLY A 34 4.31 2.47 -7.92
CA GLY A 34 3.67 1.58 -6.96
C GLY A 34 4.66 0.74 -6.15
N ILE A 35 5.81 0.38 -6.74
CA ILE A 35 6.90 -0.31 -6.08
C ILE A 35 7.68 0.72 -5.21
N ALA A 36 8.01 0.42 -3.96
CA ALA A 36 8.22 -0.92 -3.33
C ALA A 36 7.05 -1.54 -2.58
N HIS A 37 5.82 -1.03 -2.71
CA HIS A 37 4.66 -1.69 -2.10
C HIS A 37 4.31 -3.00 -2.84
N THR A 38 3.69 -3.95 -2.13
CA THR A 38 3.14 -5.18 -2.72
C THR A 38 2.01 -4.82 -3.72
N PRO A 39 1.77 -5.64 -4.77
CA PRO A 39 2.41 -6.91 -5.10
C PRO A 39 3.80 -6.72 -5.72
N HIS A 40 4.74 -7.60 -5.36
CA HIS A 40 6.11 -7.52 -5.85
C HIS A 40 6.22 -8.24 -7.19
N HIS A 41 5.80 -7.57 -8.27
CA HIS A 41 5.84 -8.12 -9.63
C HIS A 41 7.02 -7.58 -10.43
N ALA A 42 7.67 -8.46 -11.21
CA ALA A 42 8.70 -8.06 -12.15
C ALA A 42 8.69 -8.97 -13.40
N PRO A 43 9.20 -8.50 -14.55
CA PRO A 43 9.43 -9.37 -15.70
C PRO A 43 10.35 -10.55 -15.34
N LYS A 44 10.12 -11.69 -15.99
CA LYS A 44 10.84 -12.93 -15.66
C LYS A 44 12.36 -12.79 -15.74
N ASP A 45 12.88 -12.09 -16.72
CA ASP A 45 14.32 -11.83 -16.88
C ASP A 45 14.90 -11.00 -15.72
N TRP A 46 14.09 -10.19 -15.07
CA TRP A 46 14.47 -9.46 -13.84
C TRP A 46 14.42 -10.36 -12.62
N LEU A 47 13.40 -11.21 -12.50
CA LEU A 47 13.34 -12.22 -11.43
C LEU A 47 14.56 -13.16 -11.47
N ASP A 48 14.94 -13.60 -12.66
CA ASP A 48 16.07 -14.51 -12.86
C ASP A 48 17.43 -13.90 -12.42
N LYS A 49 17.59 -12.56 -12.46
CA LYS A 49 18.81 -11.86 -11.98
C LYS A 49 19.04 -12.04 -10.48
N PHE A 50 17.98 -12.26 -9.70
CA PHE A 50 18.06 -12.34 -8.25
C PHE A 50 18.01 -13.77 -7.71
N LYS A 51 17.88 -14.77 -8.56
CA LYS A 51 17.84 -16.17 -8.15
C LYS A 51 19.08 -16.55 -7.34
N GLY A 52 18.86 -17.09 -6.12
CA GLY A 52 19.91 -17.50 -5.20
C GLY A 52 20.66 -16.35 -4.48
N LYS A 53 20.25 -15.08 -4.67
CA LYS A 53 20.93 -13.92 -4.07
C LYS A 53 20.59 -13.70 -2.58
N PHE A 54 19.63 -14.44 -2.04
CA PHE A 54 19.17 -14.29 -0.67
C PHE A 54 19.25 -15.60 0.14
N ASP A 55 19.94 -16.61 -0.38
CA ASP A 55 20.11 -17.92 0.30
C ASP A 55 20.90 -17.81 1.61
N GLN A 56 21.74 -16.75 1.76
CA GLN A 56 22.46 -16.46 3.01
C GLN A 56 21.53 -16.03 4.16
N GLY A 57 20.29 -15.64 3.88
CA GLY A 57 19.28 -15.26 4.85
C GLY A 57 19.41 -13.85 5.40
N TRP A 58 18.40 -13.47 6.17
CA TRP A 58 18.23 -12.10 6.66
C TRP A 58 19.24 -11.67 7.71
N ASP A 59 19.68 -12.55 8.61
CA ASP A 59 20.68 -12.22 9.63
C ASP A 59 21.99 -11.81 8.96
N LYS A 60 22.47 -12.62 8.02
CA LYS A 60 23.70 -12.38 7.28
C LYS A 60 23.60 -11.15 6.35
N LEU A 61 22.48 -11.01 5.64
CA LEU A 61 22.25 -9.84 4.78
C LEU A 61 22.31 -8.53 5.59
N ARG A 62 21.70 -8.52 6.79
CA ARG A 62 21.69 -7.34 7.66
C ARG A 62 23.10 -6.96 8.12
N GLU A 63 23.91 -7.95 8.55
CA GLU A 63 25.30 -7.75 8.93
C GLU A 63 26.14 -7.20 7.77
N GLU A 64 26.06 -7.83 6.60
CA GLU A 64 26.77 -7.40 5.39
C GLU A 64 26.39 -5.98 4.98
N THR A 65 25.10 -5.65 5.06
CA THR A 65 24.60 -4.32 4.77
C THR A 65 25.15 -3.29 5.75
N PHE A 66 25.15 -3.60 7.04
CA PHE A 66 25.71 -2.73 8.07
C PHE A 66 27.21 -2.44 7.86
N VAL A 67 28.00 -3.49 7.57
CA VAL A 67 29.44 -3.33 7.27
C VAL A 67 29.64 -2.45 6.02
N ARG A 68 28.83 -2.68 4.98
CA ARG A 68 28.90 -1.88 3.75
C ARG A 68 28.52 -0.42 4.00
N GLN A 69 27.47 -0.15 4.79
CA GLN A 69 27.04 1.21 5.15
C GLN A 69 28.15 1.98 5.88
N LYS A 70 28.86 1.34 6.82
CA LYS A 70 30.03 1.94 7.50
C LYS A 70 31.17 2.24 6.53
N ARG A 71 31.51 1.28 5.66
CA ARG A 71 32.59 1.44 4.67
C ARG A 71 32.31 2.60 3.69
N MET A 72 31.03 2.78 3.32
CA MET A 72 30.60 3.85 2.43
C MET A 72 30.44 5.21 3.15
N GLY A 73 30.55 5.26 4.47
CA GLY A 73 30.36 6.49 5.26
C GLY A 73 28.89 6.94 5.34
N ILE A 74 27.93 6.08 4.99
CA ILE A 74 26.47 6.38 5.08
C ILE A 74 26.05 6.51 6.53
N ILE A 75 26.68 5.74 7.42
CA ILE A 75 26.45 5.77 8.87
C ILE A 75 27.77 6.04 9.61
N PRO A 76 27.74 6.67 10.81
CA PRO A 76 28.93 6.89 11.61
C PRO A 76 29.69 5.59 11.90
N ALA A 77 31.03 5.65 11.92
CA ALA A 77 31.88 4.48 12.14
C ALA A 77 31.65 3.80 13.50
N ASN A 78 31.25 4.57 14.52
CA ASN A 78 30.93 4.07 15.87
C ASN A 78 29.51 3.50 16.01
N SER A 79 28.69 3.49 14.94
CA SER A 79 27.33 2.92 14.96
C SER A 79 27.32 1.47 15.42
N GLN A 80 26.28 1.08 16.13
CA GLN A 80 26.03 -0.29 16.57
C GLN A 80 24.82 -0.87 15.80
N LEU A 81 24.88 -2.14 15.47
CA LEU A 81 23.75 -2.83 14.85
C LEU A 81 22.74 -3.21 15.93
N SER A 82 21.46 -2.84 15.74
CA SER A 82 20.40 -3.25 16.65
C SER A 82 20.18 -4.76 16.59
N PRO A 83 19.90 -5.42 17.72
CA PRO A 83 19.69 -6.87 17.78
C PRO A 83 18.40 -7.27 17.03
N ARG A 84 18.33 -8.55 16.68
CA ARG A 84 17.10 -9.13 16.11
C ARG A 84 16.00 -9.17 17.19
N PRO A 85 14.78 -8.69 16.90
CA PRO A 85 13.64 -8.81 17.79
C PRO A 85 13.34 -10.28 18.10
N ALA A 86 12.97 -10.60 19.34
CA ALA A 86 12.67 -11.97 19.77
C ALA A 86 11.49 -12.61 19.01
N ALA A 87 10.58 -11.77 18.48
CA ALA A 87 9.44 -12.23 17.67
C ALA A 87 9.83 -12.75 16.27
N LEU A 88 11.07 -12.50 15.83
CA LEU A 88 11.57 -12.96 14.53
C LEU A 88 12.49 -14.16 14.68
N PRO A 89 12.29 -15.26 13.92
CA PRO A 89 13.15 -16.44 14.00
C PRO A 89 14.56 -16.14 13.45
N ALA A 90 15.55 -16.89 13.92
CA ALA A 90 16.86 -16.91 13.27
C ALA A 90 16.75 -17.65 11.93
N TRP A 91 17.46 -17.18 10.90
CA TRP A 91 17.47 -17.86 9.61
C TRP A 91 17.88 -19.33 9.71
N ASP A 92 18.89 -19.62 10.52
CA ASP A 92 19.41 -20.99 10.67
C ASP A 92 18.45 -21.95 11.35
N SER A 93 17.46 -21.43 12.09
CA SER A 93 16.42 -22.25 12.74
C SER A 93 15.31 -22.73 11.80
N LEU A 94 15.29 -22.23 10.56
CA LEU A 94 14.24 -22.51 9.58
C LEU A 94 14.44 -23.87 8.89
N SER A 95 13.33 -24.50 8.48
CA SER A 95 13.36 -25.67 7.60
C SER A 95 13.87 -25.33 6.20
N ALA A 96 14.23 -26.35 5.43
CA ALA A 96 14.68 -26.18 4.05
C ALA A 96 13.61 -25.51 3.16
N ASP A 97 12.35 -25.92 3.32
CA ASP A 97 11.21 -25.33 2.57
C ASP A 97 10.98 -23.88 2.94
N GLN A 98 11.05 -23.54 4.23
CA GLN A 98 10.95 -22.15 4.68
C GLN A 98 12.06 -21.29 4.09
N LYS A 99 13.31 -21.74 4.15
CA LYS A 99 14.45 -21.02 3.57
C LYS A 99 14.26 -20.79 2.06
N LYS A 100 13.87 -21.82 1.32
CA LYS A 100 13.63 -21.75 -0.11
C LYS A 100 12.50 -20.75 -0.45
N LEU A 101 11.36 -20.84 0.23
CA LEU A 101 10.21 -19.97 0.02
C LEU A 101 10.54 -18.51 0.38
N TYR A 102 11.17 -18.29 1.53
CA TYR A 102 11.43 -16.94 2.03
C TYR A 102 12.50 -16.22 1.21
N ALA A 103 13.51 -16.96 0.72
CA ALA A 103 14.48 -16.43 -0.23
C ALA A 103 13.76 -16.03 -1.54
N ARG A 104 12.87 -16.89 -2.07
CA ARG A 104 12.12 -16.62 -3.31
C ARG A 104 11.23 -15.39 -3.20
N LEU A 105 10.54 -15.18 -2.09
CA LEU A 105 9.74 -13.97 -1.84
C LEU A 105 10.61 -12.71 -1.83
N MET A 106 11.82 -12.79 -1.26
CA MET A 106 12.76 -11.67 -1.25
C MET A 106 13.38 -11.41 -2.64
N GLU A 107 13.65 -12.45 -3.42
CA GLU A 107 14.08 -12.33 -4.82
C GLU A 107 13.07 -11.54 -5.65
N ALA A 108 11.77 -11.85 -5.49
CA ALA A 108 10.70 -11.15 -6.19
C ALA A 108 10.63 -9.66 -5.81
N TYR A 109 10.76 -9.36 -4.52
CA TYR A 109 10.86 -7.98 -4.05
C TYR A 109 12.06 -7.24 -4.65
N ALA A 110 13.25 -7.81 -4.55
CA ALA A 110 14.46 -7.18 -5.08
C ALA A 110 14.40 -6.97 -6.61
N ALA A 111 13.81 -7.92 -7.32
CA ALA A 111 13.59 -7.81 -8.77
C ALA A 111 12.62 -6.66 -9.10
N SER A 112 11.51 -6.54 -8.36
CA SER A 112 10.52 -5.48 -8.58
C SER A 112 11.10 -4.09 -8.31
N VAL A 113 11.83 -3.91 -7.20
CA VAL A 113 12.52 -2.65 -6.87
C VAL A 113 13.56 -2.30 -7.92
N SER A 114 14.39 -3.27 -8.33
CA SER A 114 15.41 -3.04 -9.35
C SER A 114 14.81 -2.71 -10.73
N TYR A 115 13.66 -3.30 -11.06
CA TYR A 115 12.93 -2.97 -12.29
C TYR A 115 12.34 -1.55 -12.23
N SER A 116 11.77 -1.14 -11.10
CA SER A 116 11.27 0.22 -10.90
C SER A 116 12.38 1.27 -10.98
N ASP A 117 13.54 0.99 -10.36
CA ASP A 117 14.74 1.83 -10.43
C ASP A 117 15.22 2.02 -11.88
N PHE A 118 15.27 0.93 -12.66
CA PHE A 118 15.60 0.99 -14.08
C PHE A 118 14.62 1.88 -14.87
N GLN A 119 13.31 1.79 -14.59
CA GLN A 119 12.31 2.64 -15.27
C GLN A 119 12.47 4.12 -14.88
N THR A 120 12.81 4.39 -13.63
CA THR A 120 13.15 5.75 -13.16
C THR A 120 14.41 6.26 -13.85
N GLY A 121 15.41 5.40 -14.03
CA GLY A 121 16.64 5.72 -14.80
C GLY A 121 16.31 6.15 -16.23
N ARG A 122 15.40 5.47 -16.92
CA ARG A 122 14.94 5.86 -18.27
C ARG A 122 14.34 7.27 -18.31
N LEU A 123 13.57 7.64 -17.29
CA LEU A 123 13.01 9.01 -17.19
C LEU A 123 14.14 10.04 -17.00
N ILE A 124 15.12 9.76 -16.14
CA ILE A 124 16.30 10.65 -15.95
C ILE A 124 17.12 10.77 -17.23
N ASP A 125 17.31 9.67 -17.98
CA ASP A 125 17.99 9.68 -19.27
C ASP A 125 17.23 10.54 -20.28
N ALA A 126 15.90 10.46 -20.31
CA ALA A 126 15.10 11.32 -21.18
C ALA A 126 15.24 12.81 -20.82
N ILE A 127 15.36 13.17 -19.52
CA ILE A 127 15.66 14.56 -19.12
C ILE A 127 17.08 14.96 -19.61
N ARG A 128 18.06 14.06 -19.55
CA ARG A 128 19.40 14.32 -20.06
C ARG A 128 19.41 14.56 -21.57
N GLU A 129 18.65 13.79 -22.33
CA GLU A 129 18.51 13.91 -23.79
C GLU A 129 17.91 15.26 -24.22
N THR A 130 17.09 15.88 -23.37
CA THR A 130 16.56 17.24 -23.63
C THR A 130 17.58 18.36 -23.39
N GLY A 131 18.73 18.04 -22.79
CA GLY A 131 19.75 19.04 -22.37
C GLY A 131 19.44 19.74 -21.05
N GLU A 132 18.35 19.41 -20.36
CA GLU A 132 17.88 20.13 -19.17
C GLU A 132 18.34 19.50 -17.85
N LEU A 133 19.08 18.40 -17.87
CA LEU A 133 19.46 17.67 -16.63
C LEU A 133 20.22 18.55 -15.66
N ASP A 134 21.15 19.38 -16.14
CA ASP A 134 21.96 20.24 -15.28
C ASP A 134 21.12 21.29 -14.54
N ASN A 135 20.02 21.74 -15.14
CA ASN A 135 19.09 22.71 -14.56
C ASN A 135 17.82 22.08 -13.98
N THR A 136 17.77 20.79 -13.79
CA THR A 136 16.66 20.08 -13.18
C THR A 136 16.99 19.68 -11.75
N LEU A 137 16.14 20.11 -10.79
CA LEU A 137 16.14 19.60 -9.43
C LEU A 137 15.43 18.24 -9.42
N ILE A 138 16.17 17.17 -9.10
CA ILE A 138 15.62 15.82 -8.92
C ILE A 138 15.71 15.46 -7.44
N VAL A 139 14.57 15.10 -6.85
CA VAL A 139 14.49 14.54 -5.50
C VAL A 139 14.01 13.09 -5.63
N TYR A 140 14.88 12.15 -5.32
CA TYR A 140 14.57 10.73 -5.32
C TYR A 140 14.47 10.21 -3.90
N ILE A 141 13.31 9.69 -3.51
CA ILE A 141 13.05 9.12 -2.18
C ILE A 141 12.75 7.65 -2.36
N GLN A 142 13.54 6.79 -1.73
CA GLN A 142 13.38 5.35 -1.79
C GLN A 142 12.39 4.87 -0.72
N GLY A 143 11.13 4.74 -1.12
CA GLY A 143 10.01 4.44 -0.23
C GLY A 143 9.56 5.65 0.60
N ASP A 144 8.38 5.54 1.18
CA ASP A 144 7.73 6.59 1.98
C ASP A 144 7.76 6.31 3.49
N ASN A 145 8.11 5.08 3.87
CA ASN A 145 8.26 4.60 5.25
C ASN A 145 9.27 3.44 5.30
N GLY A 146 9.55 2.96 6.50
CA GLY A 146 10.36 1.76 6.69
C GLY A 146 9.76 0.55 5.96
N SER A 147 10.58 -0.47 5.74
CA SER A 147 10.17 -1.69 5.03
C SER A 147 8.98 -2.37 5.70
N SER A 148 8.05 -2.92 4.91
CA SER A 148 6.80 -3.51 5.41
C SER A 148 7.00 -4.89 6.05
N ALA A 149 6.49 -5.05 7.26
CA ALA A 149 6.41 -6.35 7.94
C ALA A 149 5.00 -6.99 7.82
N GLU A 150 4.15 -6.45 6.96
CA GLU A 150 2.75 -6.88 6.80
C GLU A 150 2.61 -8.28 6.20
N GLY A 151 3.67 -8.81 5.57
CA GLY A 151 3.74 -10.21 5.15
C GLY A 151 3.78 -11.24 6.30
N GLY A 152 3.85 -10.77 7.55
CA GLY A 152 3.85 -11.63 8.73
C GLY A 152 5.12 -12.46 8.90
N PRO A 153 5.12 -13.43 9.81
CA PRO A 153 6.30 -14.25 10.07
C PRO A 153 6.74 -15.12 8.88
N GLU A 154 5.79 -15.51 8.01
CA GLU A 154 6.00 -16.53 6.98
C GLU A 154 5.90 -16.01 5.53
N GLY A 155 5.67 -14.71 5.35
CA GLY A 155 5.31 -14.17 4.05
C GLY A 155 3.94 -14.66 3.55
N LEU A 156 3.43 -14.07 2.48
CA LEU A 156 2.10 -14.32 1.96
C LEU A 156 2.14 -14.47 0.45
N LEU A 157 1.30 -15.34 -0.10
CA LEU A 157 0.98 -15.39 -1.53
C LEU A 157 -0.05 -14.31 -1.88
N TYR A 158 -0.96 -14.03 -0.95
CA TYR A 158 -2.01 -13.03 -1.08
C TYR A 158 -2.05 -12.16 0.18
N GLU A 159 -1.47 -10.97 0.14
CA GLU A 159 -1.40 -10.07 1.30
C GLU A 159 -2.77 -9.81 1.92
N GLN A 160 -3.81 -9.74 1.10
CA GLN A 160 -5.19 -9.55 1.54
C GLN A 160 -5.70 -10.68 2.44
N SER A 161 -5.01 -11.83 2.49
CA SER A 161 -5.34 -12.93 3.40
C SER A 161 -5.32 -12.49 4.87
N THR A 162 -4.48 -11.54 5.25
CA THR A 162 -4.39 -11.02 6.62
C THR A 162 -5.70 -10.39 7.10
N ILE A 163 -6.37 -9.63 6.23
CA ILE A 163 -7.64 -8.96 6.56
C ILE A 163 -8.86 -9.88 6.44
N THR A 164 -8.72 -11.04 5.82
CA THR A 164 -9.80 -12.03 5.70
C THR A 164 -9.71 -13.13 6.77
N GLY A 165 -8.62 -13.17 7.55
CA GLY A 165 -8.35 -14.25 8.49
C GLY A 165 -8.02 -15.58 7.81
N ARG A 166 -7.78 -15.59 6.48
CA ARG A 166 -7.33 -16.77 5.73
C ARG A 166 -5.89 -17.09 6.10
N LYS A 167 -5.62 -18.33 6.47
CA LYS A 167 -4.25 -18.84 6.70
C LYS A 167 -3.80 -19.61 5.48
N GLU A 168 -2.64 -19.26 4.97
CA GLU A 168 -1.96 -19.97 3.89
C GLU A 168 -1.04 -21.05 4.49
N THR A 169 -1.16 -22.28 4.04
CA THR A 169 -0.31 -23.37 4.52
C THR A 169 1.04 -23.35 3.78
N MET A 170 2.08 -23.95 4.41
CA MET A 170 3.38 -24.10 3.75
C MET A 170 3.29 -24.92 2.46
N ALA A 171 2.47 -25.99 2.46
CA ALA A 171 2.25 -26.80 1.27
C ALA A 171 1.64 -26.00 0.11
N GLU A 172 0.66 -25.14 0.40
CA GLU A 172 0.06 -24.24 -0.58
C GLU A 172 1.10 -23.25 -1.11
N LYS A 173 1.86 -22.60 -0.23
CA LYS A 173 2.91 -21.65 -0.62
C LYS A 173 3.97 -22.32 -1.52
N MET A 174 4.40 -23.53 -1.18
CA MET A 174 5.37 -24.28 -1.98
C MET A 174 4.82 -24.72 -3.34
N ALA A 175 3.53 -25.04 -3.44
CA ALA A 175 2.89 -25.39 -4.72
C ALA A 175 2.88 -24.22 -5.71
N HIS A 176 2.92 -22.98 -5.21
CA HIS A 176 2.91 -21.74 -6.01
C HIS A 176 4.26 -21.00 -6.06
N ILE A 177 5.35 -21.64 -5.65
CA ILE A 177 6.66 -20.98 -5.54
C ILE A 177 7.15 -20.38 -6.86
N ASP A 178 6.86 -21.01 -7.98
CA ASP A 178 7.25 -20.56 -9.32
C ASP A 178 6.36 -19.41 -9.84
N ASP A 179 5.17 -19.22 -9.26
CA ASP A 179 4.28 -18.10 -9.60
C ASP A 179 4.66 -16.80 -8.86
N ILE A 180 5.53 -16.88 -7.82
CA ILE A 180 5.95 -15.72 -7.02
C ILE A 180 6.70 -14.70 -7.89
N GLY A 181 6.26 -13.44 -7.79
CA GLY A 181 6.77 -12.33 -8.60
C GLY A 181 6.04 -12.16 -9.92
N GLY A 182 5.11 -13.07 -10.24
CA GLY A 182 4.28 -13.06 -11.43
C GLY A 182 2.85 -12.60 -11.17
N PRO A 183 2.08 -12.43 -12.23
CA PRO A 183 0.77 -11.76 -12.17
C PRO A 183 -0.34 -12.58 -11.50
N LYS A 184 -0.11 -13.83 -11.11
CA LYS A 184 -1.14 -14.67 -10.47
C LYS A 184 -1.28 -14.40 -8.97
N LEU A 185 -0.25 -13.84 -8.33
CA LEU A 185 -0.14 -13.69 -6.88
C LEU A 185 -0.09 -12.22 -6.47
N TYR A 186 -0.45 -11.96 -5.23
CA TYR A 186 -0.30 -10.66 -4.56
C TYR A 186 0.66 -10.84 -3.39
N ASN A 187 1.89 -11.26 -3.70
CA ASN A 187 2.84 -11.78 -2.73
C ASN A 187 3.54 -10.71 -1.89
N HIS A 188 3.81 -11.05 -0.64
CA HIS A 188 4.58 -10.26 0.31
C HIS A 188 5.64 -11.13 1.02
N PHE A 189 6.82 -10.57 1.29
CA PHE A 189 7.91 -11.24 1.98
C PHE A 189 7.70 -11.31 3.50
N PRO A 190 8.38 -12.24 4.22
CA PRO A 190 8.35 -12.32 5.69
C PRO A 190 8.88 -11.07 6.40
N ALA A 191 8.32 -10.76 7.57
CA ALA A 191 8.69 -9.61 8.40
C ALA A 191 10.18 -9.54 8.76
N ALA A 192 10.87 -10.68 8.83
CA ALA A 192 12.30 -10.73 9.11
C ALA A 192 13.14 -10.09 7.98
N TRP A 193 12.67 -10.13 6.72
CA TRP A 193 13.30 -9.39 5.63
C TRP A 193 13.09 -7.87 5.80
N ALA A 194 11.91 -7.44 6.28
CA ALA A 194 11.69 -6.02 6.59
C ALA A 194 12.70 -5.50 7.60
N TRP A 195 12.93 -6.26 8.70
CA TRP A 195 13.95 -5.94 9.68
C TRP A 195 15.35 -5.89 9.07
N ALA A 196 15.70 -6.84 8.20
CA ALA A 196 17.01 -6.87 7.55
C ALA A 196 17.22 -5.66 6.64
N MET A 197 16.23 -5.29 5.86
CA MET A 197 16.29 -4.14 4.94
C MET A 197 16.33 -2.79 5.65
N ASN A 198 15.79 -2.67 6.85
CA ASN A 198 15.87 -1.47 7.66
C ASN A 198 17.22 -1.30 8.39
N SER A 199 18.24 -2.13 8.06
CA SER A 199 19.59 -1.96 8.63
C SER A 199 20.05 -0.50 8.50
N PRO A 200 20.58 0.10 9.59
CA PRO A 200 20.92 -0.48 10.89
C PRO A 200 19.84 -0.33 11.96
N PHE A 201 18.70 0.27 11.62
CA PHE A 201 17.67 0.68 12.57
C PHE A 201 16.83 -0.50 13.06
N PRO A 202 16.28 -0.44 14.29
CA PRO A 202 15.23 -1.35 14.74
C PRO A 202 13.88 -0.98 14.11
N TRP A 203 12.94 -1.94 14.13
CA TRP A 203 11.56 -1.78 13.70
C TRP A 203 11.39 -1.57 12.18
N TRP A 204 10.15 -1.25 11.73
CA TRP A 204 9.68 -1.27 10.35
C TRP A 204 8.44 -0.38 10.15
N LYS A 205 7.86 -0.40 8.97
CA LYS A 205 6.59 0.28 8.62
C LYS A 205 5.54 0.15 9.72
N GLN A 206 4.70 1.15 9.91
CA GLN A 206 3.69 1.37 10.95
C GLN A 206 4.26 1.82 12.30
N VAL A 207 5.53 1.59 12.59
CA VAL A 207 6.14 1.96 13.87
C VAL A 207 6.76 3.37 13.76
N ALA A 208 5.90 4.38 13.59
CA ALA A 208 6.34 5.77 13.39
C ALA A 208 7.09 6.38 14.59
N SER A 209 6.97 5.75 15.75
CA SER A 209 7.70 6.11 16.98
C SER A 209 9.18 5.72 16.98
N GLN A 210 9.65 4.97 15.98
CA GLN A 210 10.99 4.40 15.94
C GLN A 210 11.68 4.66 14.59
N ALA A 211 13.00 4.78 14.61
CA ALA A 211 13.79 5.17 13.43
C ALA A 211 13.58 4.27 12.21
N GLY A 212 13.46 2.94 12.38
CA GLY A 212 13.23 2.01 11.28
C GLY A 212 11.85 2.14 10.63
N GLY A 213 10.88 2.78 11.28
CA GLY A 213 9.57 3.06 10.70
C GLY A 213 9.50 4.30 9.84
N VAL A 214 10.37 5.30 10.09
CA VAL A 214 10.24 6.63 9.50
C VAL A 214 11.50 7.13 8.76
N ARG A 215 12.61 6.42 8.83
CA ARG A 215 13.87 6.89 8.27
C ARG A 215 14.18 6.24 6.93
N ASN A 216 14.05 7.01 5.86
CA ASN A 216 14.24 6.58 4.48
C ASN A 216 15.42 7.27 3.82
N GLY A 217 15.97 6.63 2.78
CA GLY A 217 17.01 7.22 1.95
C GLY A 217 16.44 8.26 0.99
N MET A 218 17.14 9.40 0.88
CA MET A 218 16.81 10.45 -0.08
C MET A 218 18.07 10.87 -0.83
N VAL A 219 17.96 11.06 -2.14
CA VAL A 219 19.00 11.64 -3.00
C VAL A 219 18.47 12.91 -3.62
N VAL A 220 19.24 13.99 -3.55
CA VAL A 220 18.93 15.25 -4.21
C VAL A 220 20.01 15.54 -5.24
N SER A 221 19.60 15.79 -6.48
CA SER A 221 20.49 16.12 -7.59
C SER A 221 20.04 17.41 -8.27
N TRP A 222 20.94 18.37 -8.37
CA TRP A 222 20.78 19.57 -9.18
C TRP A 222 22.19 20.07 -9.59
N PRO A 223 22.76 19.52 -10.67
CA PRO A 223 24.16 19.75 -11.02
C PRO A 223 24.56 21.22 -11.10
N LYS A 224 23.65 22.11 -11.54
CA LYS A 224 23.88 23.57 -11.61
C LYS A 224 24.00 24.22 -10.24
N ARG A 225 23.42 23.66 -9.18
CA ARG A 225 23.36 24.27 -7.84
C ARG A 225 24.10 23.47 -6.77
N ILE A 226 24.24 22.16 -6.91
CA ILE A 226 24.88 21.26 -5.96
C ILE A 226 26.20 20.79 -6.58
N THR A 227 27.31 21.36 -6.15
CA THR A 227 28.62 21.12 -6.76
C THR A 227 29.41 19.99 -6.11
N ASP A 228 29.15 19.68 -4.83
CA ASP A 228 29.79 18.62 -4.06
C ASP A 228 29.13 17.26 -4.30
N LYS A 229 29.33 16.71 -5.48
CA LYS A 229 28.70 15.46 -5.96
C LYS A 229 29.01 14.28 -5.04
N GLY A 230 27.98 13.51 -4.70
CA GLY A 230 28.10 12.31 -3.85
C GLY A 230 28.32 12.59 -2.37
N ALA A 231 28.26 13.85 -1.94
CA ALA A 231 28.43 14.20 -0.53
C ALA A 231 27.17 13.85 0.29
N PHE A 232 27.39 13.34 1.50
CA PHE A 232 26.31 13.05 2.44
C PHE A 232 25.84 14.31 3.16
N ARG A 233 24.56 14.32 3.53
CA ARG A 233 23.91 15.35 4.33
C ARG A 233 23.40 14.71 5.62
N SER A 234 23.73 15.30 6.77
CA SER A 234 23.36 14.81 8.10
C SER A 234 22.24 15.62 8.75
N GLN A 235 21.75 16.66 8.08
CA GLN A 235 20.66 17.47 8.60
C GLN A 235 19.39 16.63 8.75
N TYR A 236 18.69 16.85 9.86
CA TYR A 236 17.39 16.23 10.06
C TYR A 236 16.37 16.83 9.08
N ALA A 237 15.74 15.98 8.28
CA ALA A 237 14.78 16.38 7.25
C ALA A 237 13.48 15.59 7.41
N HIS A 238 12.39 16.15 6.91
CA HIS A 238 11.08 15.51 6.86
C HIS A 238 10.49 15.68 5.46
N VAL A 239 9.60 14.77 5.04
CA VAL A 239 8.98 14.83 3.71
C VAL A 239 8.24 16.15 3.46
N SER A 240 7.69 16.79 4.51
CA SER A 240 7.07 18.12 4.41
C SER A 240 8.04 19.23 3.95
N ASP A 241 9.36 18.98 4.02
CA ASP A 241 10.40 19.96 3.63
C ASP A 241 10.56 20.04 2.10
N ILE A 242 10.06 19.04 1.36
CA ILE A 242 10.21 18.99 -0.10
C ILE A 242 9.45 20.13 -0.78
N ALA A 243 8.20 20.35 -0.41
CA ALA A 243 7.38 21.40 -1.05
C ALA A 243 7.98 22.80 -0.88
N PRO A 244 8.36 23.29 0.31
CA PRO A 244 9.00 24.58 0.46
C PRO A 244 10.39 24.64 -0.20
N THR A 245 11.12 23.52 -0.30
CA THR A 245 12.38 23.46 -1.04
C THR A 245 12.16 23.69 -2.55
N VAL A 246 11.15 23.08 -3.13
CA VAL A 246 10.78 23.27 -4.54
C VAL A 246 10.33 24.70 -4.78
N LEU A 247 9.45 25.25 -3.93
CA LEU A 247 8.98 26.62 -4.03
C LEU A 247 10.14 27.65 -3.97
N GLU A 248 11.06 27.47 -3.03
CA GLU A 248 12.27 28.32 -2.95
C GLU A 248 13.14 28.18 -4.19
N ALA A 249 13.36 26.94 -4.66
CA ALA A 249 14.18 26.66 -5.84
C ALA A 249 13.68 27.36 -7.10
N VAL A 250 12.36 27.50 -7.26
CA VAL A 250 11.71 28.16 -8.41
C VAL A 250 11.34 29.63 -8.13
N GLY A 251 11.65 30.16 -6.93
CA GLY A 251 11.39 31.56 -6.56
C GLY A 251 9.90 31.91 -6.36
N ILE A 252 9.05 30.92 -6.06
CA ILE A 252 7.61 31.10 -5.83
C ILE A 252 7.33 31.09 -4.33
N LYS A 253 6.64 32.12 -3.83
CA LYS A 253 6.12 32.10 -2.46
C LYS A 253 4.88 31.22 -2.35
N SER A 254 4.78 30.50 -1.21
CA SER A 254 3.53 29.77 -0.92
C SER A 254 2.34 30.72 -0.90
N PRO A 255 1.25 30.41 -1.59
CA PRO A 255 0.09 31.30 -1.63
C PRO A 255 -0.65 31.28 -0.27
N GLU A 256 -1.05 32.45 0.22
CA GLU A 256 -1.85 32.58 1.45
C GLU A 256 -3.33 32.23 1.19
N VAL A 257 -3.79 32.38 -0.04
CA VAL A 257 -5.18 32.09 -0.45
C VAL A 257 -5.17 31.33 -1.77
N VAL A 258 -5.90 30.23 -1.86
CA VAL A 258 -6.10 29.45 -3.08
C VAL A 258 -7.61 29.36 -3.39
N LYS A 259 -8.04 29.84 -4.55
CA LYS A 259 -9.46 29.84 -4.96
C LYS A 259 -10.41 30.41 -3.89
N GLY A 260 -9.99 31.48 -3.20
CA GLY A 260 -10.76 32.13 -2.15
C GLY A 260 -10.67 31.46 -0.76
N VAL A 261 -9.93 30.37 -0.63
CA VAL A 261 -9.75 29.65 0.65
C VAL A 261 -8.42 30.00 1.27
N PRO A 262 -8.38 30.57 2.50
CA PRO A 262 -7.15 30.78 3.26
C PRO A 262 -6.40 29.45 3.48
N GLN A 263 -5.10 29.46 3.24
CA GLN A 263 -4.25 28.29 3.39
C GLN A 263 -3.63 28.26 4.79
N LYS A 264 -3.45 27.05 5.33
CA LYS A 264 -2.62 26.86 6.53
C LYS A 264 -1.16 27.15 6.20
N PRO A 265 -0.38 27.68 7.14
CA PRO A 265 1.07 27.82 6.96
C PRO A 265 1.72 26.47 6.60
N VAL A 266 2.75 26.49 5.77
CA VAL A 266 3.53 25.31 5.43
C VAL A 266 4.40 24.91 6.62
N ASP A 267 4.25 23.70 7.14
CA ASP A 267 5.03 23.18 8.29
C ASP A 267 6.46 22.78 7.90
N GLY A 268 6.74 22.64 6.59
CA GLY A 268 8.03 22.26 6.06
C GLY A 268 9.06 23.40 6.12
N ILE A 269 10.32 23.02 6.21
CA ILE A 269 11.49 23.94 6.18
C ILE A 269 12.29 23.63 4.92
N SER A 270 12.55 24.62 4.07
CA SER A 270 13.35 24.39 2.86
C SER A 270 14.71 23.81 3.16
N LEU A 271 15.12 22.82 2.37
CA LEU A 271 16.45 22.22 2.39
C LEU A 271 17.45 22.96 1.49
N GLY A 272 17.03 24.05 0.81
CA GLY A 272 17.86 24.83 -0.12
C GLY A 272 19.18 25.30 0.50
N TYR A 273 19.20 25.62 1.81
CA TYR A 273 20.40 26.01 2.53
C TYR A 273 21.51 24.92 2.52
N THR A 274 21.14 23.65 2.37
CA THR A 274 22.10 22.53 2.34
C THR A 274 22.79 22.36 0.98
N PHE A 275 22.28 22.99 -0.08
CA PHE A 275 22.76 22.77 -1.44
C PHE A 275 24.21 23.25 -1.63
N GLN A 276 24.57 24.36 -0.99
CA GLN A 276 25.93 24.93 -1.03
C GLN A 276 26.68 24.84 0.31
N GLN A 277 25.98 24.54 1.40
CA GLN A 277 26.51 24.46 2.74
C GLN A 277 26.22 23.09 3.36
N GLY A 278 26.87 22.06 2.84
CA GLY A 278 26.61 20.67 3.25
C GLY A 278 26.81 20.38 4.74
N ALA A 279 27.63 21.16 5.43
CA ALA A 279 27.87 21.05 6.88
C ALA A 279 27.06 22.04 7.73
N ALA A 280 26.09 22.78 7.13
CA ALA A 280 25.24 23.70 7.89
C ALA A 280 24.49 22.95 9.01
N PRO A 281 24.24 23.57 10.16
CA PRO A 281 23.39 22.98 11.20
C PRO A 281 22.00 22.68 10.67
N SER A 282 21.34 21.64 11.24
CA SER A 282 19.97 21.32 10.90
C SER A 282 19.02 22.49 11.23
N ALA A 283 18.27 22.96 10.23
CA ALA A 283 17.23 23.96 10.44
C ALA A 283 15.99 23.37 11.12
N ARG A 284 15.70 22.09 10.88
CA ARG A 284 14.60 21.38 11.57
C ARG A 284 15.06 20.95 12.96
N ARG A 285 14.48 21.58 13.96
CA ARG A 285 14.82 21.36 15.36
C ARG A 285 13.87 20.38 16.06
N MET A 286 12.66 20.18 15.51
CA MET A 286 11.63 19.36 16.10
C MET A 286 10.77 18.71 15.02
N GLN A 287 10.35 17.46 15.26
CA GLN A 287 9.37 16.74 14.46
C GLN A 287 8.58 15.78 15.35
N ILE A 288 7.25 15.82 15.20
CA ILE A 288 6.32 14.90 15.85
C ILE A 288 5.89 13.82 14.86
N TYR A 289 5.67 12.62 15.35
CA TYR A 289 5.23 11.44 14.57
C TYR A 289 4.05 10.77 15.25
N GLU A 290 3.11 10.30 14.45
CA GLU A 290 2.02 9.43 14.91
C GLU A 290 1.54 8.57 13.72
N MET A 291 1.42 7.27 13.96
CA MET A 291 0.81 6.31 13.05
C MET A 291 0.33 5.08 13.82
N MET A 292 -0.97 4.78 13.73
CA MET A 292 -1.54 3.57 14.35
C MET A 292 -1.15 3.41 15.83
N GLU A 293 -1.25 4.49 16.61
CA GLU A 293 -0.91 4.54 18.04
C GLU A 293 0.61 4.44 18.34
N ASN A 294 1.47 4.41 17.32
CA ASN A 294 2.90 4.51 17.50
C ASN A 294 3.29 5.97 17.32
N PHE A 295 3.59 6.65 18.40
CA PHE A 295 3.83 8.08 18.41
C PHE A 295 5.13 8.44 19.13
N GLY A 296 5.74 9.52 18.68
CA GLY A 296 7.02 9.97 19.19
C GLY A 296 7.38 11.38 18.73
N ILE A 297 8.51 11.87 19.22
CA ILE A 297 9.01 13.19 18.93
C ILE A 297 10.54 13.18 18.78
N TYR A 298 11.02 13.93 17.81
CA TYR A 298 12.42 14.35 17.69
C TYR A 298 12.56 15.80 18.17
N LYS A 299 13.60 16.09 18.94
CA LYS A 299 13.97 17.44 19.36
C LYS A 299 15.49 17.52 19.55
N ASP A 300 16.16 18.38 18.74
CA ASP A 300 17.56 18.73 18.90
C ASP A 300 18.50 17.54 19.17
N GLY A 301 18.46 16.52 18.29
CA GLY A 301 19.28 15.32 18.43
C GLY A 301 18.70 14.24 19.36
N TRP A 302 17.64 14.53 20.11
CA TRP A 302 16.96 13.54 20.93
C TRP A 302 15.71 12.98 20.23
N MET A 303 15.48 11.68 20.37
CA MET A 303 14.29 11.00 19.89
C MET A 303 13.66 10.22 21.03
N ALA A 304 12.39 10.49 21.31
CA ALA A 304 11.58 9.70 22.24
C ALA A 304 10.34 9.17 21.53
N GLY A 305 9.98 7.92 21.78
CA GLY A 305 8.83 7.32 21.12
C GLY A 305 8.32 6.09 21.84
N THR A 306 7.03 5.79 21.63
CA THR A 306 6.37 4.64 22.22
C THR A 306 6.89 3.33 21.66
N LEU A 307 6.94 2.29 22.49
CA LEU A 307 7.15 0.92 22.03
C LEU A 307 5.84 0.35 21.45
N PRO A 308 5.88 -0.35 20.31
CA PRO A 308 4.69 -0.95 19.72
C PRO A 308 4.11 -2.03 20.64
N LYS A 309 2.79 -2.08 20.80
CA LYS A 309 2.09 -3.05 21.65
C LYS A 309 1.75 -4.35 20.93
N ARG A 310 1.75 -4.30 19.60
CA ARG A 310 1.47 -5.46 18.75
C ARG A 310 2.43 -5.48 17.56
N ALA A 311 2.58 -6.64 16.97
CA ALA A 311 3.34 -6.78 15.74
C ALA A 311 2.58 -6.11 14.56
N ALA A 312 3.32 -5.62 13.56
CA ALA A 312 2.73 -4.95 12.40
C ALA A 312 1.74 -5.84 11.64
N TRP A 313 1.99 -7.14 11.57
CA TRP A 313 1.11 -8.13 10.92
C TRP A 313 -0.18 -8.43 11.68
N GLU A 314 -0.29 -8.02 12.93
CA GLU A 314 -1.53 -8.15 13.72
C GLU A 314 -2.49 -6.98 13.48
N ALA A 315 -2.01 -5.88 12.95
CA ALA A 315 -2.81 -4.67 12.73
C ALA A 315 -3.95 -4.84 11.73
N GLY A 316 -3.78 -5.74 10.74
CA GLY A 316 -4.78 -6.05 9.72
C GLY A 316 -5.72 -7.21 10.07
N ALA A 317 -5.41 -8.00 11.10
CA ALA A 317 -6.20 -9.17 11.45
C ALA A 317 -7.64 -8.76 11.82
N ALA A 318 -8.63 -9.49 11.29
CA ALA A 318 -10.04 -9.37 11.67
C ALA A 318 -10.23 -9.88 13.11
N GLY A 319 -9.76 -9.14 14.08
CA GLY A 319 -9.76 -9.47 15.48
C GLY A 319 -9.79 -8.23 16.36
N ASP A 320 -9.63 -8.41 17.64
CA ASP A 320 -9.73 -7.36 18.63
C ASP A 320 -8.74 -6.21 18.35
N ARG A 321 -9.23 -5.16 17.69
CA ARG A 321 -8.47 -3.94 17.37
C ARG A 321 -8.51 -2.92 18.51
N LYS A 322 -9.06 -3.28 19.66
CA LYS A 322 -9.16 -2.39 20.80
C LYS A 322 -7.78 -2.13 21.38
N LEU A 323 -7.52 -0.86 21.68
CA LEU A 323 -6.42 -0.44 22.53
C LEU A 323 -6.52 -1.16 23.88
N THR A 324 -5.56 -2.03 24.16
CA THR A 324 -5.48 -2.71 25.47
C THR A 324 -4.91 -1.80 26.56
N VAL A 325 -4.28 -0.67 26.16
CA VAL A 325 -3.60 0.29 27.06
C VAL A 325 -3.78 1.68 26.48
N GLY A 326 -4.27 2.62 27.30
CA GLY A 326 -4.43 4.02 26.90
C GLY A 326 -3.12 4.68 26.44
N PRO A 327 -3.19 5.73 25.60
CA PRO A 327 -1.99 6.41 25.09
C PRO A 327 -1.02 6.88 26.19
N ASP A 328 -1.52 7.37 27.30
CA ASP A 328 -0.78 7.86 28.48
C ASP A 328 -0.10 6.74 29.27
N GLN A 329 -0.49 5.50 29.09
CA GLN A 329 0.08 4.31 29.75
C GLN A 329 1.08 3.55 28.86
N ARG A 330 1.44 4.12 27.71
CA ARG A 330 2.40 3.50 26.78
C ARG A 330 3.81 3.58 27.36
N GLU A 331 4.56 2.50 27.15
CA GLU A 331 5.99 2.46 27.42
C GLU A 331 6.76 3.24 26.34
N TRP A 332 7.73 4.03 26.75
CA TRP A 332 8.56 4.86 25.88
C TRP A 332 10.01 4.44 25.90
N SER A 333 10.67 4.64 24.77
CA SER A 333 12.12 4.62 24.62
C SER A 333 12.67 6.03 24.42
N LEU A 334 13.96 6.25 24.74
CA LEU A 334 14.68 7.51 24.59
C LEU A 334 16.06 7.27 23.97
N PHE A 335 16.40 8.05 22.95
CA PHE A 335 17.68 7.96 22.25
C PHE A 335 18.30 9.32 22.04
N ASN A 336 19.65 9.39 22.12
CA ASN A 336 20.42 10.56 21.70
C ASN A 336 21.09 10.23 20.36
N LEU A 337 20.61 10.80 19.27
CA LEU A 337 21.05 10.50 17.91
C LEU A 337 22.46 11.00 17.60
N ASP A 338 22.98 11.98 18.37
CA ASP A 338 24.33 12.49 18.19
C ASP A 338 25.38 11.46 18.66
N THR A 339 25.03 10.63 19.63
CA THR A 339 25.89 9.59 20.20
C THR A 339 25.49 8.18 19.80
N ASP A 340 24.24 7.96 19.43
CA ASP A 340 23.65 6.69 19.02
C ASP A 340 22.76 6.88 17.78
N PHE A 341 23.40 7.05 16.63
CA PHE A 341 22.73 7.25 15.34
C PHE A 341 21.72 6.15 15.02
N THR A 342 21.94 4.93 15.48
CA THR A 342 21.18 3.74 15.13
C THR A 342 20.05 3.39 16.10
N THR A 343 19.88 4.20 17.16
CA THR A 343 18.88 3.96 18.21
C THR A 343 19.01 2.56 18.84
N ALA A 344 20.25 2.13 19.08
CA ALA A 344 20.55 0.82 19.63
C ALA A 344 20.56 0.79 21.18
N LYS A 345 20.68 1.96 21.83
CA LYS A 345 20.80 2.08 23.28
C LYS A 345 19.69 2.95 23.86
N ASP A 346 18.67 2.30 24.39
CA ASP A 346 17.60 3.00 25.08
C ASP A 346 18.08 3.63 26.39
N LEU A 347 17.87 4.93 26.51
CA LEU A 347 18.24 5.77 27.66
C LEU A 347 17.06 6.06 28.60
N ALA A 348 15.86 5.58 28.34
CA ALA A 348 14.65 5.91 29.10
C ALA A 348 14.82 5.71 30.61
N LYS A 349 15.46 4.60 31.03
CA LYS A 349 15.74 4.31 32.44
C LYS A 349 16.93 5.08 33.01
N LYS A 350 17.85 5.55 32.15
CA LYS A 350 19.06 6.26 32.58
C LYS A 350 18.83 7.76 32.72
N ASP A 351 17.95 8.31 31.90
CA ASP A 351 17.61 9.74 31.91
C ASP A 351 16.10 9.95 31.91
N PRO A 352 15.42 9.61 33.03
CA PRO A 352 13.99 9.76 33.15
C PRO A 352 13.53 11.23 33.10
N ALA A 353 14.39 12.17 33.48
CA ALA A 353 14.09 13.59 33.40
C ALA A 353 14.00 14.07 31.95
N LYS A 354 14.95 13.67 31.10
CA LYS A 354 14.90 13.97 29.66
C LYS A 354 13.72 13.28 28.98
N LEU A 355 13.45 12.04 29.34
CA LEU A 355 12.26 11.34 28.83
C LEU A 355 10.98 12.11 29.17
N LYS A 356 10.82 12.56 30.40
CA LYS A 356 9.64 13.32 30.83
C LYS A 356 9.51 14.65 30.06
N GLU A 357 10.61 15.38 29.87
CA GLU A 357 10.63 16.59 29.04
C GLU A 357 10.12 16.31 27.61
N MET A 358 10.61 15.24 26.99
CA MET A 358 10.22 14.87 25.64
C MET A 358 8.75 14.43 25.53
N GLN A 359 8.24 13.71 26.54
CA GLN A 359 6.84 13.34 26.62
C GLN A 359 5.94 14.56 26.76
N ASP A 360 6.25 15.51 27.66
CA ASP A 360 5.47 16.72 27.84
C ASP A 360 5.42 17.56 26.57
N LEU A 361 6.57 17.66 25.88
CA LEU A 361 6.64 18.34 24.60
C LEU A 361 5.81 17.64 23.51
N PHE A 362 5.83 16.29 23.48
CA PHE A 362 4.99 15.55 22.55
C PHE A 362 3.51 15.86 22.75
N TRP A 363 3.01 15.81 23.99
CA TRP A 363 1.60 16.06 24.27
C TRP A 363 1.18 17.49 23.94
N ALA A 364 2.04 18.48 24.19
CA ALA A 364 1.79 19.87 23.82
C ALA A 364 1.69 20.05 22.30
N GLU A 365 2.60 19.47 21.56
CA GLU A 365 2.60 19.54 20.09
C GLU A 365 1.47 18.70 19.47
N ALA A 366 1.12 17.56 20.06
CA ALA A 366 0.00 16.74 19.61
C ALA A 366 -1.34 17.48 19.71
N ALA A 367 -1.55 18.22 20.80
CA ALA A 367 -2.74 19.06 20.96
C ALA A 367 -2.79 20.19 19.93
N LYS A 368 -1.65 20.89 19.73
CA LYS A 368 -1.53 22.00 18.77
C LYS A 368 -1.76 21.57 17.31
N ASN A 369 -1.35 20.36 16.95
CA ASN A 369 -1.38 19.85 15.57
C ASN A 369 -2.60 18.95 15.30
N ASN A 370 -3.62 18.94 16.15
CA ASN A 370 -4.85 18.15 16.00
C ASN A 370 -4.59 16.63 15.88
N ILE A 371 -3.56 16.11 16.55
CA ILE A 371 -3.28 14.68 16.62
C ILE A 371 -4.16 13.99 17.66
N LEU A 372 -4.61 14.74 18.67
CA LEU A 372 -5.49 14.24 19.70
C LEU A 372 -6.98 14.23 19.28
N PRO A 373 -7.75 13.22 19.72
CA PRO A 373 -7.33 12.06 20.48
C PRO A 373 -6.57 11.06 19.62
N ILE A 374 -5.58 10.36 20.19
CA ILE A 374 -4.87 9.30 19.48
C ILE A 374 -5.77 8.07 19.39
N HIS A 375 -5.95 7.58 18.18
CA HIS A 375 -6.80 6.44 17.86
C HIS A 375 -6.01 5.32 17.18
N ASP A 376 -6.48 4.10 17.36
CA ASP A 376 -6.10 3.04 16.43
C ASP A 376 -6.79 3.24 15.07
N TYR A 377 -6.31 2.51 14.07
CA TYR A 377 -6.84 2.59 12.71
C TYR A 377 -8.35 2.30 12.63
N SER A 378 -8.87 1.44 13.51
CA SER A 378 -10.29 1.06 13.50
C SER A 378 -11.22 2.16 14.00
N GLN A 379 -10.72 3.05 14.86
CA GLN A 379 -11.50 4.15 15.41
C GLN A 379 -11.43 5.42 14.55
N GLY A 380 -10.34 5.62 13.83
CA GLY A 380 -10.11 6.81 13.01
C GLY A 380 -11.09 6.98 11.84
N THR A 381 -11.84 5.93 11.48
CA THR A 381 -12.87 5.97 10.44
C THR A 381 -14.29 6.14 10.97
N GLN A 382 -14.49 6.03 12.29
CA GLN A 382 -15.82 6.20 12.90
C GLN A 382 -16.31 7.65 12.75
N GLY A 383 -17.57 7.79 12.32
CA GLY A 383 -18.21 9.09 12.16
C GLY A 383 -17.80 9.87 10.89
N ARG A 384 -16.96 9.31 10.01
CA ARG A 384 -16.68 9.95 8.72
C ARG A 384 -17.92 9.91 7.83
N PRO A 385 -18.28 11.01 7.14
CA PRO A 385 -19.33 10.98 6.13
C PRO A 385 -18.99 9.95 5.06
N SER A 386 -19.92 9.06 4.75
CA SER A 386 -19.80 8.09 3.66
C SER A 386 -21.03 8.19 2.77
N LEU A 387 -20.84 8.21 1.46
CA LEU A 387 -21.93 8.26 0.48
C LEU A 387 -22.78 6.99 0.49
N GLY A 388 -22.23 5.86 0.91
CA GLY A 388 -22.86 4.54 0.87
C GLY A 388 -23.20 3.91 2.23
N ALA A 389 -22.54 4.29 3.33
CA ALA A 389 -22.54 3.54 4.60
C ALA A 389 -23.93 3.32 5.23
N TYR A 390 -24.86 4.26 5.06
CA TYR A 390 -26.19 4.21 5.66
C TYR A 390 -27.30 3.86 4.67
N ARG A 391 -26.95 3.62 3.42
CA ARG A 391 -27.91 3.27 2.37
C ARG A 391 -28.07 1.77 2.31
N THR A 392 -29.31 1.32 2.25
CA THR A 392 -29.67 -0.09 2.09
C THR A 392 -30.20 -0.42 0.69
N SER A 393 -30.39 0.59 -0.18
CA SER A 393 -30.88 0.43 -1.53
C SER A 393 -30.12 1.34 -2.49
N PHE A 394 -29.71 0.80 -3.61
CA PHE A 394 -28.94 1.46 -4.67
C PHE A 394 -29.57 1.10 -6.01
N THR A 395 -29.67 2.08 -6.92
CA THR A 395 -30.15 1.85 -8.30
C THR A 395 -29.13 2.44 -9.26
N TYR A 396 -28.68 1.61 -10.19
CA TYR A 396 -27.68 1.96 -11.20
C TYR A 396 -28.24 1.79 -12.60
N ARG A 397 -27.73 2.59 -13.54
CA ARG A 397 -28.06 2.51 -14.97
C ARG A 397 -26.77 2.38 -15.78
N PRO A 398 -26.84 1.75 -16.98
CA PRO A 398 -25.68 1.66 -17.88
C PRO A 398 -25.12 3.05 -18.24
N GLY A 399 -23.83 3.08 -18.55
CA GLY A 399 -23.14 4.32 -18.91
C GLY A 399 -22.56 5.11 -17.73
N ALA A 400 -22.75 4.65 -16.50
CA ALA A 400 -22.04 5.18 -15.36
C ALA A 400 -20.52 4.93 -15.49
N ALA A 401 -19.71 5.90 -15.03
CA ALA A 401 -18.29 5.66 -14.78
C ALA A 401 -18.13 4.68 -13.61
N THR A 402 -16.94 4.12 -13.45
CA THR A 402 -16.62 3.28 -12.28
C THR A 402 -16.91 4.02 -10.98
N ILE A 403 -17.68 3.39 -10.11
CA ILE A 403 -18.08 3.94 -8.81
C ILE A 403 -17.06 3.49 -7.77
N ALA A 404 -16.45 4.45 -7.08
CA ALA A 404 -15.49 4.14 -6.02
C ALA A 404 -16.09 3.24 -4.93
N GLU A 405 -15.28 2.37 -4.33
CA GLU A 405 -15.76 1.39 -3.33
C GLU A 405 -16.49 2.06 -2.16
N ASP A 406 -16.01 3.22 -1.68
CA ASP A 406 -16.66 3.97 -0.58
C ASP A 406 -18.06 4.49 -0.93
N ALA A 407 -18.40 4.61 -2.20
CA ALA A 407 -19.72 5.02 -2.70
C ALA A 407 -20.59 3.83 -3.18
N ALA A 408 -19.99 2.64 -3.27
CA ALA A 408 -20.65 1.40 -3.66
C ALA A 408 -21.42 0.76 -2.49
N PRO A 409 -22.27 -0.27 -2.74
CA PRO A 409 -22.97 -0.97 -1.69
C PRO A 409 -22.02 -1.69 -0.72
N HIS A 410 -22.13 -1.40 0.58
CA HIS A 410 -21.34 -2.06 1.63
C HIS A 410 -21.91 -3.45 1.94
N THR A 411 -21.54 -4.44 1.15
CA THR A 411 -22.03 -5.82 1.27
C THR A 411 -21.27 -6.70 2.27
N ILE A 412 -20.13 -6.22 2.79
CA ILE A 412 -19.25 -6.98 3.69
C ILE A 412 -19.97 -7.31 4.99
N GLY A 413 -20.04 -8.62 5.31
CA GLY A 413 -20.67 -9.12 6.53
C GLY A 413 -22.20 -9.05 6.54
N LYS A 414 -22.84 -8.83 5.39
CA LYS A 414 -24.27 -8.63 5.26
C LYS A 414 -24.87 -9.54 4.20
N SER A 415 -26.15 -9.87 4.38
CA SER A 415 -26.96 -10.42 3.30
C SER A 415 -27.31 -9.32 2.31
N PHE A 416 -27.38 -9.67 1.02
CA PHE A 416 -27.72 -8.70 -0.02
C PHE A 416 -28.45 -9.38 -1.18
N ARG A 417 -29.13 -8.57 -1.99
CA ARG A 417 -29.77 -8.98 -3.23
C ARG A 417 -29.44 -8.00 -4.35
N ILE A 418 -29.11 -8.54 -5.50
CA ILE A 418 -28.92 -7.80 -6.75
C ILE A 418 -30.04 -8.20 -7.69
N ASP A 419 -30.77 -7.23 -8.24
CA ASP A 419 -31.80 -7.42 -9.28
C ASP A 419 -31.37 -6.63 -10.52
N ALA A 420 -31.27 -7.29 -11.66
CA ALA A 420 -30.97 -6.70 -12.96
C ALA A 420 -32.13 -6.85 -13.91
N ASP A 421 -32.74 -5.75 -14.36
CA ASP A 421 -33.78 -5.74 -15.37
C ASP A 421 -33.15 -5.63 -16.75
N VAL A 422 -33.27 -6.71 -17.54
CA VAL A 422 -32.56 -6.86 -18.80
C VAL A 422 -33.49 -7.30 -19.95
N THR A 423 -33.09 -6.98 -21.19
CA THR A 423 -33.58 -7.66 -22.39
C THR A 423 -32.44 -8.55 -22.89
N ALA A 424 -32.63 -9.86 -22.83
CA ALA A 424 -31.59 -10.87 -23.05
C ALA A 424 -32.21 -12.17 -23.62
N GLY A 425 -31.36 -13.12 -24.01
CA GLY A 425 -31.74 -14.43 -24.49
C GLY A 425 -30.58 -15.42 -24.48
N SER A 426 -30.75 -16.55 -25.14
CA SER A 426 -29.78 -17.67 -25.12
C SER A 426 -28.38 -17.34 -25.69
N SER A 427 -28.28 -16.32 -26.54
CA SER A 427 -26.98 -15.85 -27.10
C SER A 427 -26.36 -14.67 -26.34
N THR A 428 -27.08 -14.13 -25.32
CA THR A 428 -26.61 -12.97 -24.57
C THR A 428 -25.47 -13.34 -23.61
N LYS A 429 -24.42 -12.53 -23.56
CA LYS A 429 -23.28 -12.66 -22.65
C LYS A 429 -22.87 -11.34 -22.06
N GLY A 430 -21.99 -11.38 -21.05
CA GLY A 430 -21.35 -10.22 -20.47
C GLY A 430 -21.88 -9.84 -19.09
N VAL A 431 -21.23 -8.85 -18.50
CA VAL A 431 -21.39 -8.44 -17.10
C VAL A 431 -22.54 -7.45 -16.94
N MET A 432 -23.45 -7.73 -16.02
CA MET A 432 -24.50 -6.80 -15.61
C MET A 432 -23.99 -5.85 -14.50
N ILE A 433 -23.28 -6.41 -13.52
CA ILE A 433 -22.61 -5.68 -12.44
C ILE A 433 -21.38 -6.44 -11.99
N ALA A 434 -20.28 -5.71 -11.80
CA ALA A 434 -19.08 -6.20 -11.13
C ALA A 434 -18.62 -5.18 -10.09
N GLN A 435 -18.11 -5.65 -8.96
CA GLN A 435 -17.44 -4.83 -7.97
C GLN A 435 -16.12 -5.47 -7.59
N GLY A 436 -15.02 -4.70 -7.69
CA GLY A 436 -13.66 -5.21 -7.50
C GLY A 436 -13.06 -5.76 -8.78
N GLY A 437 -12.14 -6.71 -8.65
CA GLY A 437 -11.38 -7.26 -9.77
C GLY A 437 -10.68 -8.57 -9.43
N ARG A 438 -9.52 -8.77 -10.04
CA ARG A 438 -8.76 -10.02 -9.97
C ARG A 438 -8.39 -10.46 -8.55
N PHE A 439 -8.16 -9.52 -7.62
CA PHE A 439 -7.73 -9.79 -6.25
C PHE A 439 -8.81 -9.55 -5.20
N GLY A 440 -10.06 -9.61 -5.61
CA GLY A 440 -11.21 -9.57 -4.71
C GLY A 440 -12.41 -8.88 -5.33
N GLY A 441 -13.59 -9.42 -5.11
CA GLY A 441 -14.81 -8.84 -5.62
C GLY A 441 -15.90 -9.85 -5.95
N TYR A 442 -16.94 -9.38 -6.62
CA TYR A 442 -17.99 -10.22 -7.18
C TYR A 442 -18.42 -9.73 -8.57
N SER A 443 -18.94 -10.65 -9.38
CA SER A 443 -19.51 -10.33 -10.69
C SER A 443 -20.78 -11.13 -10.92
N PHE A 444 -21.83 -10.47 -11.40
CA PHE A 444 -23.08 -11.07 -11.86
C PHE A 444 -23.21 -10.84 -13.36
N TYR A 445 -23.20 -11.91 -14.14
CA TYR A 445 -23.07 -11.87 -15.59
C TYR A 445 -23.86 -12.99 -16.28
N LEU A 446 -23.99 -12.90 -17.60
CA LEU A 446 -24.47 -13.97 -18.44
C LEU A 446 -23.31 -14.67 -19.16
N LYS A 447 -23.29 -16.00 -19.12
CA LYS A 447 -22.39 -16.86 -19.90
C LYS A 447 -23.26 -17.85 -20.70
N ASP A 448 -23.17 -17.80 -22.01
CA ASP A 448 -23.99 -18.63 -22.90
C ASP A 448 -25.49 -18.55 -22.58
N GLY A 449 -26.00 -17.33 -22.36
CA GLY A 449 -27.35 -17.04 -21.96
C GLY A 449 -27.76 -17.47 -20.55
N LYS A 450 -26.86 -18.04 -19.76
CA LYS A 450 -27.13 -18.48 -18.38
C LYS A 450 -26.70 -17.44 -17.36
N PRO A 451 -27.54 -17.09 -16.38
CA PRO A 451 -27.10 -16.28 -15.21
C PRO A 451 -26.01 -16.98 -14.40
N VAL A 452 -24.93 -16.25 -14.12
CA VAL A 452 -23.81 -16.73 -13.33
C VAL A 452 -23.43 -15.64 -12.31
N PHE A 453 -23.19 -16.05 -11.08
CA PHE A 453 -22.58 -15.20 -10.06
C PHE A 453 -21.23 -15.79 -9.66
N HIS A 454 -20.19 -14.96 -9.71
CA HIS A 454 -18.86 -15.31 -9.28
C HIS A 454 -18.44 -14.43 -8.11
N TYR A 455 -17.92 -15.05 -7.06
CA TYR A 455 -17.34 -14.36 -5.91
C TYR A 455 -15.87 -14.72 -5.78
N ASN A 456 -15.02 -13.71 -5.85
CA ASN A 456 -13.58 -13.81 -5.72
C ASN A 456 -13.17 -13.33 -4.31
N ALA A 457 -12.77 -14.25 -3.44
CA ALA A 457 -12.28 -13.92 -2.11
C ALA A 457 -10.75 -13.78 -2.14
N VAL A 458 -10.29 -12.55 -2.33
CA VAL A 458 -8.89 -12.08 -2.34
C VAL A 458 -7.96 -12.75 -3.36
N GLY A 459 -8.49 -13.24 -4.47
CA GLY A 459 -7.71 -13.93 -5.51
C GLY A 459 -7.38 -15.39 -5.19
N ALA A 460 -7.62 -15.82 -3.96
CA ALA A 460 -7.24 -17.16 -3.47
C ALA A 460 -8.39 -18.16 -3.52
N ASP A 461 -9.57 -17.78 -3.01
CA ASP A 461 -10.76 -18.63 -3.00
C ASP A 461 -11.78 -18.08 -3.99
N ASN A 462 -12.28 -18.93 -4.89
CA ASN A 462 -13.23 -18.56 -5.92
C ASN A 462 -14.49 -19.44 -5.82
N PHE A 463 -15.66 -18.80 -5.87
CA PHE A 463 -16.95 -19.47 -5.76
C PHE A 463 -17.82 -19.06 -6.94
N THR A 464 -18.36 -20.03 -7.67
CA THR A 464 -19.23 -19.77 -8.82
C THR A 464 -20.56 -20.48 -8.63
N VAL A 465 -21.65 -19.77 -8.83
CA VAL A 465 -23.01 -20.31 -8.90
C VAL A 465 -23.58 -19.96 -10.26
N ALA A 466 -24.05 -20.95 -10.98
CA ALA A 466 -24.64 -20.81 -12.32
C ALA A 466 -26.05 -21.37 -12.38
N ALA A 467 -26.87 -20.80 -13.24
CA ALA A 467 -28.19 -21.37 -13.57
C ALA A 467 -28.03 -22.61 -14.46
N ASP A 468 -28.96 -23.56 -14.33
CA ASP A 468 -28.94 -24.81 -15.08
C ASP A 468 -29.22 -24.59 -16.58
N SER A 469 -30.07 -23.62 -16.92
CA SER A 469 -30.55 -23.38 -18.27
C SER A 469 -30.32 -21.95 -18.73
N ALA A 470 -30.18 -21.78 -20.05
CA ALA A 470 -30.15 -20.49 -20.70
C ALA A 470 -31.54 -19.81 -20.68
N LEU A 471 -31.53 -18.47 -20.78
CA LEU A 471 -32.73 -17.65 -20.87
C LEU A 471 -33.47 -17.87 -22.20
N ALA A 472 -34.78 -17.77 -22.17
CA ALA A 472 -35.55 -17.50 -23.37
C ALA A 472 -35.29 -16.06 -23.83
N ASP A 473 -35.57 -15.76 -25.11
CA ASP A 473 -35.44 -14.38 -25.61
C ASP A 473 -36.57 -13.52 -25.04
N GLY A 474 -36.21 -12.36 -24.46
CA GLY A 474 -37.20 -11.45 -23.90
C GLY A 474 -36.69 -10.54 -22.80
N LYS A 475 -37.66 -9.93 -22.12
CA LYS A 475 -37.37 -9.12 -20.89
C LYS A 475 -37.40 -10.03 -19.69
N HIS A 476 -36.39 -9.86 -18.83
CA HIS A 476 -36.23 -10.64 -17.61
C HIS A 476 -35.79 -9.77 -16.45
N THR A 477 -36.19 -10.16 -15.24
CA THR A 477 -35.56 -9.73 -14.00
C THR A 477 -34.67 -10.88 -13.51
N LEU A 478 -33.33 -10.67 -13.59
CA LEU A 478 -32.35 -11.63 -13.12
C LEU A 478 -31.90 -11.22 -11.73
N SER A 479 -31.87 -12.16 -10.77
CA SER A 479 -31.51 -11.83 -9.41
C SER A 479 -30.43 -12.76 -8.84
N ALA A 480 -29.54 -12.20 -8.01
CA ALA A 480 -28.61 -12.94 -7.18
C ALA A 480 -28.81 -12.52 -5.72
N GLU A 481 -29.17 -13.48 -4.86
CA GLU A 481 -29.40 -13.23 -3.44
C GLU A 481 -28.41 -14.02 -2.59
N PHE A 482 -27.61 -13.30 -1.81
CA PHE A 482 -26.70 -13.86 -0.83
C PHE A 482 -27.32 -13.79 0.56
N ALA A 483 -27.50 -14.94 1.19
CA ALA A 483 -27.92 -15.09 2.58
C ALA A 483 -26.71 -15.46 3.43
N ALA A 484 -26.20 -14.49 4.19
CA ALA A 484 -25.08 -14.68 5.11
C ALA A 484 -25.50 -15.55 6.31
N ASP A 485 -24.63 -16.48 6.74
CA ASP A 485 -24.92 -17.34 7.90
C ASP A 485 -25.02 -16.54 9.22
N LYS A 486 -24.31 -15.41 9.28
CA LYS A 486 -24.34 -14.45 10.40
C LYS A 486 -23.94 -13.05 9.93
N ALA A 487 -24.36 -12.03 10.64
CA ALA A 487 -23.98 -10.63 10.38
C ALA A 487 -22.56 -10.36 10.89
N ALA A 488 -21.54 -10.86 10.17
CA ALA A 488 -20.14 -10.66 10.51
C ALA A 488 -19.26 -10.68 9.26
N PRO A 489 -18.22 -9.82 9.18
CA PRO A 489 -17.24 -9.84 8.10
C PRO A 489 -16.63 -11.24 7.89
N GLY A 490 -16.39 -11.61 6.63
CA GLY A 490 -15.80 -12.91 6.28
C GLY A 490 -16.74 -14.11 6.39
N THR A 491 -18.00 -13.89 6.80
CA THR A 491 -18.97 -14.99 7.00
C THR A 491 -19.24 -15.76 5.71
N PRO A 492 -19.35 -17.10 5.73
CA PRO A 492 -19.90 -17.87 4.63
C PRO A 492 -21.41 -17.61 4.48
N GLY A 493 -21.98 -18.09 3.39
CA GLY A 493 -23.42 -17.97 3.15
C GLY A 493 -23.86 -18.75 1.93
N THR A 494 -25.16 -18.71 1.65
CA THR A 494 -25.77 -19.34 0.48
C THR A 494 -26.13 -18.27 -0.54
N LEU A 495 -25.70 -18.45 -1.79
CA LEU A 495 -26.12 -17.66 -2.92
C LEU A 495 -27.18 -18.40 -3.73
N THR A 496 -28.28 -17.71 -4.08
CA THR A 496 -29.34 -18.25 -4.93
C THR A 496 -29.58 -17.32 -6.11
N LEU A 497 -29.67 -17.89 -7.30
CA LEU A 497 -29.98 -17.17 -8.54
C LEU A 497 -31.46 -17.35 -8.88
N TYR A 498 -32.08 -16.28 -9.41
CA TYR A 498 -33.47 -16.28 -9.83
C TYR A 498 -33.59 -15.69 -11.24
N VAL A 499 -34.54 -16.22 -12.00
CA VAL A 499 -35.06 -15.66 -13.26
C VAL A 499 -36.55 -15.44 -13.07
N ASP A 500 -37.00 -14.18 -13.20
CA ASP A 500 -38.39 -13.77 -13.05
C ASP A 500 -39.06 -14.29 -11.75
N GLY A 501 -38.29 -14.24 -10.67
CA GLY A 501 -38.67 -14.67 -9.32
C GLY A 501 -38.59 -16.18 -9.06
N LYS A 502 -38.28 -17.01 -10.07
CA LYS A 502 -38.11 -18.46 -9.92
C LYS A 502 -36.63 -18.79 -9.68
N ALA A 503 -36.35 -19.56 -8.63
CA ALA A 503 -34.99 -20.03 -8.36
C ALA A 503 -34.49 -20.97 -9.48
N VAL A 504 -33.25 -20.70 -9.98
CA VAL A 504 -32.64 -21.41 -11.12
C VAL A 504 -31.25 -21.95 -10.83
N GLY A 505 -30.70 -21.67 -9.65
CA GLY A 505 -29.39 -22.17 -9.20
C GLY A 505 -29.12 -21.75 -7.77
N SER A 506 -28.38 -22.55 -7.03
CA SER A 506 -27.95 -22.21 -5.68
C SER A 506 -26.61 -22.86 -5.35
N GLY A 507 -25.80 -22.20 -4.50
CA GLY A 507 -24.51 -22.72 -4.07
C GLY A 507 -23.97 -22.02 -2.83
N ARG A 508 -22.95 -22.62 -2.22
CA ARG A 508 -22.29 -22.08 -1.03
C ARG A 508 -21.11 -21.19 -1.41
N LEU A 509 -21.07 -20.01 -0.85
CA LEU A 509 -19.86 -19.23 -0.71
C LEU A 509 -19.21 -19.61 0.62
N GLY A 510 -18.16 -20.42 0.59
CA GLY A 510 -17.50 -20.96 1.79
C GLY A 510 -16.81 -19.89 2.63
N ARG A 511 -16.58 -18.71 2.04
CA ARG A 511 -15.95 -17.54 2.66
C ARG A 511 -16.35 -16.28 1.90
N THR A 512 -16.43 -15.16 2.61
CA THR A 512 -16.50 -13.82 1.99
C THR A 512 -15.35 -12.95 2.46
N VAL A 513 -15.13 -11.82 1.81
CA VAL A 513 -14.11 -10.85 2.20
C VAL A 513 -14.50 -10.16 3.51
N ALA A 514 -13.54 -9.92 4.39
CA ALA A 514 -13.80 -9.34 5.71
C ALA A 514 -13.46 -7.83 5.81
N GLY A 515 -12.71 -7.29 4.86
CA GLY A 515 -12.29 -5.88 4.84
C GLY A 515 -12.83 -5.15 3.61
N TRP A 516 -11.98 -4.91 2.63
CA TRP A 516 -12.35 -4.31 1.34
C TRP A 516 -12.53 -5.39 0.28
N LEU A 517 -13.48 -5.18 -0.64
CA LEU A 517 -13.63 -6.07 -1.79
C LEU A 517 -12.44 -5.93 -2.75
N SER A 518 -12.00 -4.68 -2.98
CA SER A 518 -10.81 -4.39 -3.76
C SER A 518 -10.15 -3.09 -3.26
N HIS A 519 -8.82 -3.01 -3.35
CA HIS A 519 -8.09 -1.77 -3.06
C HIS A 519 -7.94 -0.84 -4.26
N THR A 520 -8.15 -1.37 -5.47
CA THR A 520 -7.79 -0.65 -6.71
C THR A 520 -8.95 -0.44 -7.64
N GLU A 521 -10.06 -1.17 -7.43
CA GLU A 521 -11.18 -1.23 -8.37
C GLU A 521 -12.50 -1.00 -7.66
N GLY A 522 -13.40 -0.29 -8.32
CA GLY A 522 -14.71 0.05 -7.81
C GLY A 522 -15.81 -0.87 -8.36
N LEU A 523 -17.01 -0.30 -8.53
CA LEU A 523 -18.18 -0.99 -9.07
C LEU A 523 -18.47 -0.49 -10.50
N ASP A 524 -18.68 -1.42 -11.40
CA ASP A 524 -19.02 -1.20 -12.81
C ASP A 524 -20.39 -1.79 -13.17
N ILE A 525 -21.07 -1.16 -14.10
CA ILE A 525 -22.38 -1.59 -14.63
C ILE A 525 -22.29 -1.81 -16.13
N GLY A 526 -22.70 -3.01 -16.57
CA GLY A 526 -22.74 -3.40 -17.97
C GLY A 526 -21.39 -3.85 -18.54
N LEU A 527 -20.35 -3.87 -17.73
CA LEU A 527 -19.02 -4.38 -18.08
C LEU A 527 -18.16 -4.50 -16.82
N ASP A 528 -16.88 -4.93 -16.99
CA ASP A 528 -15.84 -5.01 -15.95
C ASP A 528 -14.56 -4.38 -16.54
N ARG A 529 -14.04 -3.29 -15.95
CA ARG A 529 -13.13 -2.37 -16.67
C ARG A 529 -11.64 -2.64 -16.53
N ILE A 530 -11.16 -2.88 -15.34
CA ILE A 530 -9.69 -2.84 -15.04
C ILE A 530 -9.11 -4.24 -15.04
N SER A 531 -9.61 -5.12 -14.18
CA SER A 531 -9.25 -6.53 -14.19
C SER A 531 -10.47 -7.42 -13.93
N ALA A 532 -10.57 -8.52 -14.68
CA ALA A 532 -11.73 -9.38 -14.58
C ALA A 532 -11.85 -10.02 -13.19
N VAL A 533 -13.01 -9.88 -12.56
CA VAL A 533 -13.35 -10.54 -11.29
C VAL A 533 -13.43 -12.06 -11.47
N SER A 534 -14.00 -12.51 -12.61
CA SER A 534 -14.18 -13.93 -12.94
C SER A 534 -13.21 -14.38 -14.02
N PRO A 535 -12.70 -15.63 -13.97
CA PRO A 535 -11.91 -16.21 -15.05
C PRO A 535 -12.74 -16.56 -16.30
N ASP A 536 -14.04 -16.43 -16.25
CA ASP A 536 -14.96 -16.79 -17.36
C ASP A 536 -14.99 -15.78 -18.51
N TYR A 537 -14.42 -14.59 -18.31
CA TYR A 537 -14.36 -13.55 -19.34
C TYR A 537 -13.05 -12.74 -19.22
N SER A 538 -12.67 -12.08 -20.30
CA SER A 538 -11.64 -11.03 -20.27
C SER A 538 -12.30 -9.65 -20.11
N VAL A 539 -11.53 -8.64 -19.72
CA VAL A 539 -12.01 -7.25 -19.67
C VAL A 539 -12.58 -6.81 -21.02
N GLN A 540 -11.90 -7.18 -22.12
CA GLN A 540 -12.31 -6.86 -23.48
C GLN A 540 -13.64 -7.51 -23.88
N ASP A 541 -13.93 -8.70 -23.33
CA ASP A 541 -15.16 -9.48 -23.62
C ASP A 541 -16.24 -9.33 -22.54
N SER A 542 -16.01 -8.45 -21.56
CA SER A 542 -16.91 -8.30 -20.41
C SER A 542 -18.20 -7.54 -20.71
N ALA A 543 -18.23 -6.75 -21.79
CA ALA A 543 -19.37 -5.92 -22.13
C ALA A 543 -20.65 -6.74 -22.31
N PHE A 544 -21.74 -6.29 -21.67
CA PHE A 544 -23.07 -6.94 -21.78
C PHE A 544 -23.63 -6.74 -23.18
N THR A 545 -23.96 -7.84 -23.86
CA THR A 545 -24.41 -7.83 -25.27
C THR A 545 -25.92 -7.64 -25.44
N GLY A 546 -26.70 -7.69 -24.34
CA GLY A 546 -28.13 -7.38 -24.32
C GLY A 546 -28.37 -5.90 -23.93
N GLN A 547 -29.56 -5.63 -23.41
CA GLN A 547 -29.92 -4.31 -22.88
C GLN A 547 -30.14 -4.43 -21.36
N ILE A 548 -29.56 -3.51 -20.60
CA ILE A 548 -29.81 -3.36 -19.15
C ILE A 548 -30.67 -2.12 -18.98
N SER A 549 -31.85 -2.25 -18.36
CA SER A 549 -32.69 -1.10 -18.00
C SER A 549 -32.19 -0.47 -16.70
N GLU A 550 -31.99 -1.29 -15.68
CA GLU A 550 -31.41 -0.88 -14.40
C GLU A 550 -30.87 -2.08 -13.62
N VAL A 551 -29.97 -1.82 -12.67
CA VAL A 551 -29.50 -2.79 -11.68
C VAL A 551 -29.76 -2.22 -10.29
N ARG A 552 -30.46 -2.95 -9.46
CA ARG A 552 -30.75 -2.60 -8.06
C ARG A 552 -29.95 -3.49 -7.12
N VAL A 553 -29.37 -2.89 -6.07
CA VAL A 553 -28.72 -3.63 -4.99
C VAL A 553 -29.43 -3.29 -3.69
N SER A 554 -29.89 -4.30 -2.97
CA SER A 554 -30.53 -4.18 -1.65
C SER A 554 -29.71 -4.91 -0.60
N ILE A 555 -29.41 -4.22 0.51
CA ILE A 555 -28.65 -4.75 1.64
C ILE A 555 -29.62 -5.06 2.77
N LYS A 556 -29.53 -6.26 3.37
CA LYS A 556 -30.38 -6.75 4.46
C LYS A 556 -29.63 -6.77 5.78
#